data_e3cb62e40605120c35a746301f132a43
#
_entry.id   e3cb62e40605120c35a746301f132a43
#
_cell.length_a   1.000
_cell.length_b   1.000
_cell.length_c   1.000
_cell.angle_alpha   90.00
_cell.angle_beta   90.00
_cell.angle_gamma   90.00
#
_symmetry.space_group_name_H-M   'P 1'
#
loop_
_entity.id
_entity.type
_entity.pdbx_description
1 polymer ?
#
loop_
_entity_poly.entity_id
_entity_poly.type
_entity_poly.pdbx_seq_one_letter_code
_entity_poly.pdbx_strand_id
1 'polypeptide(L)'
;MADVYKRLAKKLDRLPHGFPATDSGVEIRLLEKVFTPHDARIALKLEPIPAPAARIAKRLGLPVDGARTTLDRMAARGQIVSFTSNGVQHYALAPFVIGIYEFQLNHLDQEFADLFEEYAPHLLRTVGGHKPALGRVVPINASIDARLQILGYEDMRAIIRGARSFALRECICRKERALQGHPCTHSAETCLAFSPEEGAFDYFNYA
;
A
#
# COMPACT_ATOMS: atom_id res chain seq x y z
N MET A 1 15.57 -6.28 19.57
CA MET A 1 14.53 -6.53 18.53
C MET A 1 13.73 -5.28 18.20
N ALA A 2 13.27 -4.53 19.19
CA ALA A 2 12.51 -3.27 18.94
C ALA A 2 13.22 -2.23 18.05
N ASP A 3 14.54 -2.21 17.98
CA ASP A 3 15.31 -1.26 17.17
C ASP A 3 15.08 -1.42 15.64
N VAL A 4 14.91 -2.66 15.13
CA VAL A 4 14.72 -2.89 13.69
C VAL A 4 13.38 -2.30 13.21
N TYR A 5 12.31 -2.45 13.99
CA TYR A 5 11.00 -1.91 13.64
C TYR A 5 10.96 -0.38 13.75
N LYS A 6 11.60 0.20 14.76
CA LYS A 6 11.77 1.67 14.87
C LYS A 6 12.52 2.25 13.66
N ARG A 7 13.55 1.55 13.19
CA ARG A 7 14.29 1.95 11.98
C ARG A 7 13.43 1.80 10.72
N LEU A 8 12.62 0.73 10.63
CA LEU A 8 11.71 0.53 9.52
C LEU A 8 10.60 1.59 9.52
N ALA A 9 9.99 1.87 10.67
CA ALA A 9 9.00 2.94 10.82
C ALA A 9 9.56 4.29 10.37
N LYS A 10 10.75 4.65 10.83
CA LYS A 10 11.44 5.88 10.41
C LYS A 10 11.76 5.92 8.90
N LYS A 11 12.00 4.76 8.28
CA LYS A 11 12.19 4.68 6.83
C LYS A 11 10.87 4.88 6.08
N LEU A 12 9.79 4.25 6.52
CA LEU A 12 8.45 4.40 5.94
C LEU A 12 7.93 5.83 6.09
N ASP A 13 8.22 6.48 7.22
CA ASP A 13 7.82 7.87 7.47
C ASP A 13 8.46 8.89 6.50
N ARG A 14 9.56 8.53 5.86
CA ARG A 14 10.20 9.35 4.82
C ARG A 14 9.58 9.19 3.43
N LEU A 15 8.67 8.23 3.26
CA LEU A 15 7.95 8.03 2.01
C LEU A 15 6.80 9.05 1.90
N PRO A 16 6.26 9.31 0.70
CA PRO A 16 5.32 10.42 0.48
C PRO A 16 4.09 10.43 1.38
N HIS A 17 3.59 9.26 1.80
CA HIS A 17 2.38 9.18 2.66
C HIS A 17 2.71 9.30 4.15
N GLY A 18 3.99 9.19 4.53
CA GLY A 18 4.42 9.17 5.92
C GLY A 18 4.07 7.88 6.65
N PHE A 19 4.63 7.73 7.83
CA PHE A 19 4.30 6.70 8.81
C PHE A 19 4.65 7.25 10.21
N PRO A 20 3.85 8.21 10.71
CA PRO A 20 4.18 8.99 11.89
C PRO A 20 4.29 8.11 13.13
N ALA A 21 5.28 8.44 13.97
CA ALA A 21 5.43 7.83 15.28
C ALA A 21 4.30 8.28 16.21
N THR A 22 3.93 7.42 17.15
CA THR A 22 2.89 7.67 18.15
C THR A 22 3.43 7.50 19.56
N ASP A 23 2.77 8.12 20.54
CA ASP A 23 3.14 7.97 21.94
C ASP A 23 2.88 6.55 22.47
N SER A 24 1.87 5.87 21.91
CA SER A 24 1.52 4.48 22.27
C SER A 24 2.43 3.43 21.60
N GLY A 25 3.19 3.80 20.57
CA GLY A 25 4.00 2.88 19.79
C GLY A 25 3.18 1.89 18.95
N VAL A 26 1.92 2.22 18.65
CA VAL A 26 1.04 1.35 17.85
C VAL A 26 1.59 1.10 16.44
N GLU A 27 2.29 2.06 15.85
CA GLU A 27 2.97 1.91 14.56
C GLU A 27 4.03 0.80 14.59
N ILE A 28 4.68 0.61 15.73
CA ILE A 28 5.67 -0.46 15.91
C ILE A 28 4.97 -1.82 16.00
N ARG A 29 3.87 -1.91 16.77
CA ARG A 29 3.06 -3.14 16.89
C ARG A 29 2.48 -3.56 15.54
N LEU A 30 2.03 -2.61 14.71
CA LEU A 30 1.60 -2.87 13.32
C LEU A 30 2.73 -3.49 12.49
N LEU A 31 3.94 -2.94 12.56
CA LEU A 31 5.08 -3.50 11.84
C LEU A 31 5.48 -4.88 12.36
N GLU A 32 5.39 -5.13 13.66
CA GLU A 32 5.64 -6.44 14.28
C GLU A 32 4.62 -7.49 13.83
N LYS A 33 3.37 -7.08 13.59
CA LYS A 33 2.31 -7.94 13.06
C LYS A 33 2.57 -8.33 11.60
N VAL A 34 3.08 -7.39 10.79
CA VAL A 34 3.31 -7.59 9.33
C VAL A 34 4.66 -8.26 9.05
N PHE A 35 5.71 -7.89 9.74
CA PHE A 35 7.08 -8.28 9.44
C PHE A 35 7.69 -9.15 10.56
N THR A 36 8.35 -10.23 10.17
CA THR A 36 9.31 -10.85 11.09
C THR A 36 10.53 -9.93 11.27
N PRO A 37 11.34 -10.07 12.35
CA PRO A 37 12.56 -9.28 12.51
C PRO A 37 13.56 -9.47 11.35
N HIS A 38 13.54 -10.63 10.68
CA HIS A 38 14.35 -10.90 9.51
C HIS A 38 13.83 -10.12 8.29
N ASP A 39 12.52 -10.18 8.03
CA ASP A 39 11.91 -9.47 6.90
C ASP A 39 12.03 -7.95 7.05
N ALA A 40 11.89 -7.42 8.28
CA ALA A 40 12.11 -6.01 8.57
C ALA A 40 13.55 -5.56 8.24
N ARG A 41 14.56 -6.40 8.52
CA ARG A 41 15.95 -6.12 8.12
C ARG A 41 16.13 -6.07 6.61
N ILE A 42 15.44 -6.93 5.87
CA ILE A 42 15.45 -6.93 4.40
C ILE A 42 14.74 -5.68 3.88
N ALA A 43 13.54 -5.37 4.39
CA ALA A 43 12.77 -4.18 4.02
C ALA A 43 13.58 -2.88 4.21
N LEU A 44 14.41 -2.80 5.24
CA LEU A 44 15.35 -1.68 5.44
C LEU A 44 16.37 -1.52 4.31
N LYS A 45 16.66 -2.56 3.55
CA LYS A 45 17.60 -2.51 2.41
C LYS A 45 16.91 -2.30 1.05
N LEU A 46 15.58 -2.37 1.01
CA LEU A 46 14.80 -2.08 -0.19
C LEU A 46 14.61 -0.57 -0.36
N GLU A 47 14.48 -0.14 -1.59
CA GLU A 47 14.16 1.23 -1.96
C GLU A 47 12.73 1.31 -2.52
N PRO A 48 12.10 2.49 -2.54
CA PRO A 48 10.81 2.68 -3.21
C PRO A 48 10.93 2.59 -4.74
N ILE A 49 12.15 2.74 -5.28
CA ILE A 49 12.41 2.54 -6.72
C ILE A 49 12.55 1.03 -6.98
N PRO A 50 11.73 0.47 -7.85
CA PRO A 50 11.76 -0.96 -8.15
C PRO A 50 13.10 -1.42 -8.71
N ALA A 51 13.53 -2.61 -8.27
CA ALA A 51 14.77 -3.21 -8.74
C ALA A 51 14.64 -4.73 -8.89
N PRO A 52 15.34 -5.36 -9.85
CA PRO A 52 15.37 -6.80 -9.99
C PRO A 52 16.10 -7.48 -8.82
N ALA A 53 15.76 -8.75 -8.55
CA ALA A 53 16.33 -9.53 -7.45
C ALA A 53 17.87 -9.51 -7.41
N ALA A 54 18.53 -9.56 -8.57
CA ALA A 54 20.00 -9.53 -8.68
C ALA A 54 20.61 -8.24 -8.10
N ARG A 55 19.97 -7.09 -8.32
CA ARG A 55 20.42 -5.80 -7.77
C ARG A 55 20.21 -5.73 -6.26
N ILE A 56 19.10 -6.28 -5.77
CA ILE A 56 18.79 -6.33 -4.35
C ILE A 56 19.71 -7.31 -3.63
N ALA A 57 19.96 -8.50 -4.21
CA ALA A 57 20.89 -9.51 -3.71
C ALA A 57 22.27 -8.93 -3.41
N LYS A 58 22.81 -8.10 -4.30
CA LYS A 58 24.08 -7.39 -4.08
C LYS A 58 24.07 -6.51 -2.83
N ARG A 59 22.95 -5.79 -2.58
CA ARG A 59 22.80 -4.95 -1.37
C ARG A 59 22.67 -5.76 -0.09
N LEU A 60 22.05 -6.95 -0.22
CA LEU A 60 21.85 -7.86 0.91
C LEU A 60 23.08 -8.72 1.22
N GLY A 61 24.05 -8.83 0.30
CA GLY A 61 25.16 -9.75 0.40
C GLY A 61 24.73 -11.22 0.31
N LEU A 62 23.67 -11.51 -0.46
CA LEU A 62 23.09 -12.84 -0.62
C LEU A 62 23.25 -13.34 -2.04
N PRO A 63 23.25 -14.70 -2.26
CA PRO A 63 23.07 -15.28 -3.58
C PRO A 63 21.75 -14.82 -4.21
N VAL A 64 21.72 -14.65 -5.54
CA VAL A 64 20.56 -14.10 -6.28
C VAL A 64 19.30 -14.94 -6.04
N ASP A 65 19.41 -16.27 -6.11
CA ASP A 65 18.27 -17.18 -5.95
C ASP A 65 17.71 -17.14 -4.51
N GLY A 66 18.58 -17.08 -3.51
CA GLY A 66 18.16 -16.92 -2.11
C GLY A 66 17.47 -15.58 -1.85
N ALA A 67 17.97 -14.50 -2.46
CA ALA A 67 17.33 -13.19 -2.39
C ALA A 67 15.97 -13.22 -3.09
N ARG A 68 15.87 -13.81 -4.29
CA ARG A 68 14.62 -13.97 -5.03
C ARG A 68 13.58 -14.72 -4.21
N THR A 69 13.90 -15.92 -3.72
CA THR A 69 12.99 -16.73 -2.89
C THR A 69 12.46 -15.93 -1.69
N THR A 70 13.34 -15.17 -1.05
CA THR A 70 12.95 -14.36 0.11
C THR A 70 12.03 -13.21 -0.29
N LEU A 71 12.35 -12.52 -1.39
CA LEU A 71 11.54 -11.41 -1.89
C LEU A 71 10.18 -11.86 -2.39
N ASP A 72 10.10 -13.01 -3.09
CA ASP A 72 8.82 -13.60 -3.53
C ASP A 72 7.94 -13.96 -2.33
N ARG A 73 8.51 -14.57 -1.28
CA ARG A 73 7.80 -14.86 -0.05
C ARG A 73 7.30 -13.57 0.64
N MET A 74 8.12 -12.54 0.69
CA MET A 74 7.74 -11.24 1.27
C MET A 74 6.63 -10.57 0.46
N ALA A 75 6.69 -10.64 -0.87
CA ALA A 75 5.65 -10.12 -1.76
C ALA A 75 4.33 -10.89 -1.58
N ALA A 76 4.37 -12.23 -1.51
CA ALA A 76 3.20 -13.06 -1.26
C ALA A 76 2.53 -12.77 0.11
N ARG A 77 3.31 -12.29 1.09
CA ARG A 77 2.81 -11.86 2.39
C ARG A 77 2.35 -10.39 2.43
N GLY A 78 2.37 -9.70 1.30
CA GLY A 78 2.00 -8.28 1.24
C GLY A 78 2.95 -7.33 1.97
N GLN A 79 4.18 -7.74 2.23
CA GLN A 79 5.19 -6.93 2.94
C GLN A 79 5.91 -5.95 2.02
N ILE A 80 5.96 -6.26 0.74
CA ILE A 80 6.61 -5.47 -0.31
C ILE A 80 5.81 -5.56 -1.60
N VAL A 81 6.00 -4.61 -2.49
CA VAL A 81 5.42 -4.68 -3.83
C VAL A 81 6.33 -5.47 -4.77
N SER A 82 5.71 -6.26 -5.65
CA SER A 82 6.39 -6.92 -6.76
C SER A 82 5.56 -6.82 -8.04
N PHE A 83 6.24 -6.74 -9.17
CA PHE A 83 5.63 -6.79 -10.50
C PHE A 83 6.64 -7.22 -11.55
N THR A 84 6.15 -7.72 -12.68
CA THR A 84 6.99 -8.10 -13.81
C THR A 84 7.04 -6.97 -14.83
N SER A 85 8.23 -6.60 -15.26
CA SER A 85 8.46 -5.65 -16.35
C SER A 85 9.47 -6.24 -17.32
N ASN A 86 9.12 -6.29 -18.61
CA ASN A 86 9.94 -6.90 -19.66
C ASN A 86 10.43 -8.33 -19.31
N GLY A 87 9.56 -9.15 -18.74
CA GLY A 87 9.87 -10.53 -18.33
C GLY A 87 10.77 -10.65 -17.09
N VAL A 88 11.10 -9.54 -16.43
CA VAL A 88 11.93 -9.53 -15.22
C VAL A 88 11.11 -9.11 -14.01
N GLN A 89 11.17 -9.93 -12.95
CA GLN A 89 10.52 -9.61 -11.68
C GLN A 89 11.28 -8.51 -10.92
N HIS A 90 10.56 -7.47 -10.54
CA HIS A 90 11.04 -6.34 -9.76
C HIS A 90 10.37 -6.29 -8.39
N TYR A 91 11.08 -5.72 -7.42
CA TYR A 91 10.61 -5.57 -6.04
C TYR A 91 10.95 -4.18 -5.52
N ALA A 92 10.08 -3.63 -4.68
CA ALA A 92 10.28 -2.34 -4.03
C ALA A 92 9.65 -2.31 -2.64
N LEU A 93 10.13 -1.39 -1.80
CA LEU A 93 9.44 -1.04 -0.56
C LEU A 93 8.26 -0.13 -0.92
N ALA A 94 7.05 -0.56 -0.55
CA ALA A 94 5.87 0.28 -0.68
C ALA A 94 5.72 1.22 0.54
N PRO A 95 5.02 2.36 0.42
CA PRO A 95 4.50 3.09 1.56
C PRO A 95 3.61 2.18 2.43
N PHE A 96 3.35 2.59 3.67
CA PHE A 96 2.42 1.81 4.50
C PHE A 96 0.99 1.90 3.94
N VAL A 97 0.50 3.09 3.63
CA VAL A 97 -0.75 3.39 2.91
C VAL A 97 -0.43 4.37 1.77
N ILE A 98 -0.82 4.21 0.56
CA ILE A 98 -1.39 3.04 -0.14
C ILE A 98 -0.23 2.09 -0.44
N GLY A 99 -0.34 0.83 -0.04
CA GLY A 99 0.73 -0.14 -0.21
C GLY A 99 0.63 -1.31 0.78
N ILE A 100 1.51 -1.34 1.80
CA ILE A 100 1.61 -2.48 2.73
C ILE A 100 0.27 -2.81 3.38
N TYR A 101 -0.50 -1.80 3.82
CA TYR A 101 -1.82 -2.00 4.43
C TYR A 101 -2.78 -2.71 3.47
N GLU A 102 -2.92 -2.23 2.24
CA GLU A 102 -3.84 -2.80 1.25
C GLU A 102 -3.44 -4.23 0.87
N PHE A 103 -2.17 -4.56 0.93
CA PHE A 103 -1.68 -5.92 0.66
C PHE A 103 -1.97 -6.91 1.80
N GLN A 104 -2.39 -6.42 2.99
CA GLN A 104 -2.78 -7.30 4.09
C GLN A 104 -4.22 -7.83 3.97
N LEU A 105 -4.95 -7.56 2.90
CA LEU A 105 -6.35 -7.97 2.73
C LEU A 105 -6.60 -9.46 3.09
N ASN A 106 -5.71 -10.35 2.66
CA ASN A 106 -5.80 -11.80 2.91
C ASN A 106 -5.23 -12.23 4.27
N HIS A 107 -4.61 -11.31 5.00
CA HIS A 107 -3.97 -11.55 6.31
C HIS A 107 -4.63 -10.73 7.42
N LEU A 108 -5.69 -9.99 7.07
CA LEU A 108 -6.43 -9.13 8.00
C LEU A 108 -7.17 -9.99 9.02
N ASP A 109 -6.86 -9.77 10.29
CA ASP A 109 -7.55 -10.34 11.44
C ASP A 109 -7.98 -9.24 12.42
N GLN A 110 -8.69 -9.62 13.50
CA GLN A 110 -9.19 -8.67 14.49
C GLN A 110 -8.06 -7.85 15.13
N GLU A 111 -6.96 -8.49 15.49
CA GLU A 111 -5.82 -7.80 16.11
C GLU A 111 -5.23 -6.73 15.18
N PHE A 112 -5.07 -7.04 13.88
CA PHE A 112 -4.59 -6.06 12.91
C PHE A 112 -5.59 -4.90 12.75
N ALA A 113 -6.89 -5.21 12.70
CA ALA A 113 -7.94 -4.19 12.59
C ALA A 113 -7.93 -3.25 13.83
N ASP A 114 -7.82 -3.80 15.04
CA ASP A 114 -7.74 -3.02 16.28
C ASP A 114 -6.50 -2.10 16.32
N LEU A 115 -5.35 -2.63 15.92
CA LEU A 115 -4.11 -1.86 15.83
C LEU A 115 -4.21 -0.75 14.77
N PHE A 116 -4.83 -1.04 13.64
CA PHE A 116 -4.99 -0.05 12.57
C PHE A 116 -6.00 1.04 12.96
N GLU A 117 -7.10 0.70 13.61
CA GLU A 117 -8.07 1.69 14.11
C GLU A 117 -7.44 2.63 15.15
N GLU A 118 -6.56 2.12 16.03
CA GLU A 118 -5.78 2.94 16.96
C GLU A 118 -4.82 3.88 16.21
N TYR A 119 -4.23 3.40 15.11
CA TYR A 119 -3.23 4.14 14.33
C TYR A 119 -3.83 5.15 13.33
N ALA A 120 -4.98 4.84 12.75
CA ALA A 120 -5.58 5.58 11.64
C ALA A 120 -5.72 7.10 11.88
N PRO A 121 -6.11 7.60 13.07
CA PRO A 121 -6.20 9.04 13.31
C PRO A 121 -4.86 9.78 13.18
N HIS A 122 -3.75 9.12 13.51
CA HIS A 122 -2.40 9.70 13.37
C HIS A 122 -1.99 9.77 11.90
N LEU A 123 -2.21 8.69 11.16
CA LEU A 123 -1.93 8.62 9.74
C LEU A 123 -2.77 9.61 8.93
N LEU A 124 -4.08 9.68 9.19
CA LEU A 124 -4.99 10.57 8.47
C LEU A 124 -4.64 12.05 8.68
N ARG A 125 -4.17 12.44 9.85
CA ARG A 125 -3.67 13.81 10.09
C ARG A 125 -2.44 14.12 9.22
N THR A 126 -1.54 13.17 9.07
CA THR A 126 -0.35 13.34 8.23
C THR A 126 -0.72 13.42 6.77
N VAL A 127 -1.52 12.46 6.27
CA VAL A 127 -1.98 12.43 4.87
C VAL A 127 -2.82 13.68 4.52
N GLY A 128 -3.74 14.09 5.40
CA GLY A 128 -4.58 15.26 5.20
C GLY A 128 -3.83 16.59 5.28
N GLY A 129 -2.67 16.62 5.93
CA GLY A 129 -1.79 17.78 6.03
C GLY A 129 -0.90 18.01 4.81
N HIS A 130 -0.80 17.04 3.90
CA HIS A 130 0.05 17.16 2.71
C HIS A 130 -0.38 18.25 1.75
N LYS A 131 0.60 19.02 1.24
CA LYS A 131 0.41 20.02 0.19
C LYS A 131 1.43 19.77 -0.93
N PRO A 132 1.01 19.43 -2.17
CA PRO A 132 -0.40 19.24 -2.61
C PRO A 132 -1.06 18.03 -1.94
N ALA A 133 -2.39 17.99 -1.92
CA ALA A 133 -3.17 16.90 -1.35
C ALA A 133 -2.83 15.57 -2.06
N LEU A 134 -2.60 14.50 -1.27
CA LEU A 134 -2.31 13.15 -1.79
C LEU A 134 -3.55 12.45 -2.36
N GLY A 135 -4.74 12.85 -1.92
CA GLY A 135 -6.01 12.34 -2.40
C GLY A 135 -7.03 13.45 -2.56
N ARG A 136 -8.01 13.24 -3.42
CA ARG A 136 -9.12 14.16 -3.63
C ARG A 136 -10.41 13.41 -3.96
N VAL A 137 -11.54 14.06 -3.70
CA VAL A 137 -12.85 13.56 -4.10
C VAL A 137 -13.14 14.02 -5.53
N VAL A 138 -13.47 13.04 -6.39
CA VAL A 138 -13.97 13.31 -7.74
C VAL A 138 -15.47 13.04 -7.74
N PRO A 139 -16.32 14.03 -8.04
CA PRO A 139 -17.76 13.85 -8.01
C PRO A 139 -18.27 13.03 -9.19
N ILE A 140 -19.22 12.11 -8.91
CA ILE A 140 -19.89 11.31 -9.92
C ILE A 140 -21.38 11.66 -9.89
N ASN A 141 -21.92 12.19 -10.99
CA ASN A 141 -23.35 12.52 -11.15
C ASN A 141 -23.93 13.42 -10.05
N ALA A 142 -23.11 14.13 -9.30
CA ALA A 142 -23.59 15.06 -8.28
C ALA A 142 -23.51 16.50 -8.79
N SER A 143 -24.54 17.30 -8.51
CA SER A 143 -24.40 18.73 -8.64
C SER A 143 -23.50 19.22 -7.50
N ILE A 144 -22.31 19.69 -7.84
CA ILE A 144 -21.41 20.34 -6.90
C ILE A 144 -21.65 21.83 -6.99
N ASP A 145 -21.59 22.49 -5.83
CA ASP A 145 -21.65 23.96 -5.75
C ASP A 145 -20.71 24.56 -6.81
N ALA A 146 -21.23 25.49 -7.61
CA ALA A 146 -20.61 26.08 -8.81
C ALA A 146 -19.24 26.74 -8.57
N ARG A 147 -18.76 26.75 -7.33
CA ARG A 147 -17.40 27.21 -6.95
C ARG A 147 -16.30 26.21 -7.15
N LEU A 148 -16.62 24.94 -7.41
CA LEU A 148 -15.68 23.89 -7.76
C LEU A 148 -15.78 23.61 -9.26
N GLN A 149 -14.86 24.12 -10.06
CA GLN A 149 -14.71 23.74 -11.47
C GLN A 149 -14.14 22.33 -11.54
N ILE A 150 -14.92 21.40 -12.06
CA ILE A 150 -14.41 20.10 -12.51
C ILE A 150 -13.69 20.35 -13.84
N LEU A 151 -12.38 20.21 -13.84
CA LEU A 151 -11.62 20.28 -15.08
C LEU A 151 -11.94 19.05 -15.94
N GLY A 152 -11.92 19.18 -17.26
CA GLY A 152 -12.27 18.10 -18.18
C GLY A 152 -11.47 16.80 -17.99
N TYR A 153 -10.23 16.88 -17.49
CA TYR A 153 -9.41 15.71 -17.14
C TYR A 153 -9.82 15.06 -15.80
N GLU A 154 -10.70 15.68 -15.03
CA GLU A 154 -11.25 15.16 -13.77
C GLU A 154 -12.59 14.45 -13.96
N ASP A 155 -13.12 14.40 -15.18
CA ASP A 155 -14.31 13.60 -15.49
C ASP A 155 -13.98 12.10 -15.36
N MET A 156 -14.51 11.49 -14.29
CA MET A 156 -14.28 10.07 -14.00
C MET A 156 -14.72 9.17 -15.16
N ARG A 157 -15.75 9.54 -15.90
CA ARG A 157 -16.21 8.77 -17.07
C ARG A 157 -15.18 8.83 -18.20
N ALA A 158 -14.59 10.00 -18.43
CA ALA A 158 -13.53 10.17 -19.44
C ALA A 158 -12.27 9.39 -19.02
N ILE A 159 -11.89 9.46 -17.74
CA ILE A 159 -10.76 8.71 -17.17
C ILE A 159 -10.95 7.21 -17.34
N ILE A 160 -12.14 6.67 -16.94
CA ILE A 160 -12.44 5.23 -17.10
C ILE A 160 -12.46 4.81 -18.56
N ARG A 161 -13.03 5.61 -19.46
CA ARG A 161 -13.03 5.31 -20.91
C ARG A 161 -11.63 5.33 -21.52
N GLY A 162 -10.73 6.13 -20.98
CA GLY A 162 -9.33 6.19 -21.40
C GLY A 162 -8.46 5.07 -20.81
N ALA A 163 -8.95 4.33 -19.82
CA ALA A 163 -8.22 3.24 -19.23
C ALA A 163 -8.24 1.99 -20.11
N ARG A 164 -7.11 1.27 -20.13
CA ARG A 164 -6.91 0.04 -20.92
C ARG A 164 -6.78 -1.20 -20.06
N SER A 165 -6.50 -1.06 -18.78
CA SER A 165 -6.50 -2.16 -17.83
C SER A 165 -7.17 -1.76 -16.53
N PHE A 166 -7.78 -2.74 -15.88
CA PHE A 166 -8.51 -2.58 -14.63
C PHE A 166 -8.18 -3.73 -13.68
N ALA A 167 -8.10 -3.44 -12.40
CA ALA A 167 -8.07 -4.43 -11.34
C ALA A 167 -9.15 -4.11 -10.31
N LEU A 168 -9.98 -5.10 -10.00
CA LEU A 168 -11.04 -5.01 -8.99
C LEU A 168 -10.75 -6.02 -7.88
N ARG A 169 -10.87 -5.58 -6.63
CA ARG A 169 -10.69 -6.45 -5.47
C ARG A 169 -11.58 -6.04 -4.31
N GLU A 170 -11.63 -6.88 -3.29
CA GLU A 170 -12.26 -6.51 -2.03
C GLU A 170 -11.59 -5.27 -1.43
N CYS A 171 -12.42 -4.42 -0.84
CA CYS A 171 -11.97 -3.23 -0.14
C CYS A 171 -11.51 -3.59 1.28
N ILE A 172 -10.22 -3.47 1.56
CA ILE A 172 -9.66 -3.74 2.89
C ILE A 172 -10.28 -2.83 3.96
N CYS A 173 -10.54 -1.55 3.65
CA CYS A 173 -11.15 -0.62 4.59
C CYS A 173 -12.57 -1.06 5.00
N ARG A 174 -13.34 -1.67 4.08
CA ARG A 174 -14.68 -2.21 4.41
C ARG A 174 -14.59 -3.49 5.23
N LYS A 175 -13.61 -4.33 4.92
CA LYS A 175 -13.35 -5.57 5.67
C LYS A 175 -12.87 -5.26 7.09
N GLU A 176 -11.98 -4.30 7.23
CA GLU A 176 -11.50 -3.80 8.52
C GLU A 176 -12.65 -3.22 9.34
N ARG A 177 -13.47 -2.31 8.78
CA ARG A 177 -14.65 -1.75 9.46
C ARG A 177 -15.67 -2.82 9.86
N ALA A 178 -15.82 -3.87 9.08
CA ALA A 178 -16.68 -4.99 9.44
C ALA A 178 -16.18 -5.75 10.68
N LEU A 179 -14.86 -5.96 10.77
CA LEU A 179 -14.22 -6.53 11.98
C LEU A 179 -14.44 -5.64 13.22
N GLN A 180 -14.47 -4.32 13.03
CA GLN A 180 -14.77 -3.34 14.09
C GLN A 180 -16.27 -3.24 14.44
N GLY A 181 -17.12 -4.13 13.90
CA GLY A 181 -18.56 -4.12 14.17
C GLY A 181 -19.35 -3.07 13.38
N HIS A 182 -18.75 -2.41 12.41
CA HIS A 182 -19.34 -1.36 11.59
C HIS A 182 -19.35 -1.74 10.09
N PRO A 183 -20.04 -2.83 9.68
CA PRO A 183 -20.03 -3.28 8.30
C PRO A 183 -20.64 -2.25 7.35
N CYS A 184 -20.03 -2.08 6.19
CA CYS A 184 -20.55 -1.23 5.14
C CYS A 184 -21.72 -1.93 4.43
N THR A 185 -22.77 -1.16 4.08
CA THR A 185 -23.94 -1.67 3.34
C THR A 185 -23.68 -1.82 1.83
N HIS A 186 -22.57 -1.27 1.33
CA HIS A 186 -22.20 -1.40 -0.10
C HIS A 186 -21.37 -2.66 -0.32
N SER A 187 -21.25 -3.09 -1.59
CA SER A 187 -20.44 -4.24 -1.98
C SER A 187 -19.01 -4.16 -1.43
N ALA A 188 -18.47 -5.29 -0.99
CA ALA A 188 -17.07 -5.37 -0.58
C ALA A 188 -16.12 -5.22 -1.79
N GLU A 189 -16.49 -5.75 -2.96
CA GLU A 189 -15.72 -5.65 -4.21
C GLU A 189 -15.88 -4.26 -4.83
N THR A 190 -15.10 -3.30 -4.36
CA THR A 190 -15.20 -1.90 -4.81
C THR A 190 -13.85 -1.18 -4.88
N CYS A 191 -12.76 -1.85 -4.54
CA CYS A 191 -11.43 -1.27 -4.69
C CYS A 191 -10.98 -1.44 -6.14
N LEU A 192 -11.16 -0.37 -6.93
CA LEU A 192 -10.85 -0.33 -8.35
C LEU A 192 -9.53 0.42 -8.59
N ALA A 193 -8.60 -0.23 -9.24
CA ALA A 193 -7.44 0.39 -9.85
C ALA A 193 -7.60 0.36 -11.38
N PHE A 194 -7.09 1.37 -12.06
CA PHE A 194 -7.10 1.44 -13.52
C PHE A 194 -5.85 2.14 -14.05
N SER A 195 -5.47 1.80 -15.30
CA SER A 195 -4.29 2.35 -15.96
C SER A 195 -4.58 2.60 -17.44
N PRO A 196 -3.97 3.65 -18.05
CA PRO A 196 -4.00 3.83 -19.49
C PRO A 196 -3.11 2.80 -20.22
N GLU A 197 -2.27 2.07 -19.52
CA GLU A 197 -1.41 1.03 -20.07
C GLU A 197 -2.13 -0.33 -20.07
N GLU A 198 -2.00 -1.08 -21.18
CA GLU A 198 -2.54 -2.42 -21.28
C GLU A 198 -1.73 -3.40 -20.43
N GLY A 199 -2.40 -4.33 -19.72
CA GLY A 199 -1.75 -5.33 -18.89
C GLY A 199 -1.04 -4.78 -17.63
N ALA A 200 -1.33 -3.55 -17.21
CA ALA A 200 -0.65 -2.91 -16.08
C ALA A 200 -0.78 -3.68 -14.75
N PHE A 201 -1.81 -4.52 -14.61
CA PHE A 201 -2.09 -5.28 -13.39
C PHE A 201 -1.86 -6.79 -13.53
N ASP A 202 -1.50 -7.30 -14.72
CA ASP A 202 -1.39 -8.75 -14.98
C ASP A 202 -0.36 -9.45 -14.09
N TYR A 203 0.64 -8.73 -13.61
CA TYR A 203 1.77 -9.26 -12.85
C TYR A 203 1.98 -8.54 -11.51
N PHE A 204 0.98 -7.80 -11.07
CA PHE A 204 1.06 -7.04 -9.84
C PHE A 204 0.48 -7.85 -8.67
N ASN A 205 1.21 -7.95 -7.56
CA ASN A 205 0.72 -8.67 -6.38
C ASN A 205 -0.43 -7.97 -5.64
N TYR A 206 -0.97 -6.94 -6.26
CA TYR A 206 -2.16 -6.23 -5.77
C TYR A 206 -3.47 -6.89 -6.22
N ALA A 207 -3.47 -7.58 -7.36
CA ALA A 207 -4.66 -8.19 -7.94
C ALA A 207 -5.00 -9.54 -7.29
#